data_e00aed6dda2d99582f9befb6698e3efc
#
_entry.id   e00aed6dda2d99582f9befb6698e3efc
#
_cell.length_a   1.000
_cell.length_b   1.000
_cell.length_c   1.000
_cell.angle_alpha   90.00
_cell.angle_beta   90.00
_cell.angle_gamma   90.00
#
_symmetry.space_group_name_H-M   'P 1'
#
loop_
_entity.id
_entity.type
_entity.pdbx_description
1 polymer ?
#
loop_
_entity_poly.entity_id
_entity_poly.type
_entity_poly.pdbx_seq_one_letter_code
_entity_poly.pdbx_strand_id
1 'polypeptide(L)'
;MPFENAAAASTSGSNQAGDSSWPREKYSNGTRLIVYQPQVDDWKNFQDLSWRMAISLTPKNGKTVLGVIEMKGTTNVDNVAKLVTITNPQVTGTYFPSLDNATKEKMDQLFKTFVPPTFSISLYHLIASTPKKEPPAGVQLNNDPPKIFVGYRPSILLSVNGDPILSVVPNTNLQFVVNTQWPLFFDEAGSTYYLAVGQQWVTANKLDGPWSATKQLPSEMSKVPQDKQWSALKKLIPPTANTKSVTPDVFYSDKPAEIILFDGQPVYAQIPDTQLEYATNTNSVVFVYKPTQQFYFLTAGRWFSAPALQGPWTYATQELPP
;
A
#
# COMPACT_ATOMS: atom_id res chain seq x y z
N MET A 1 35.84 -9.73 -38.40
CA MET A 1 34.53 -10.42 -38.33
C MET A 1 33.63 -9.56 -37.53
N PRO A 2 32.56 -8.99 -38.10
CA PRO A 2 31.71 -8.00 -37.42
C PRO A 2 30.66 -8.70 -36.59
N PHE A 3 30.41 -8.19 -35.39
CA PHE A 3 29.25 -8.57 -34.55
C PHE A 3 28.06 -7.77 -35.00
N GLU A 4 27.07 -8.49 -35.39
CA GLU A 4 25.81 -8.03 -35.94
C GLU A 4 24.86 -7.54 -34.84
N ASN A 5 24.24 -6.41 -35.09
CA ASN A 5 23.26 -5.75 -34.28
C ASN A 5 22.00 -6.63 -34.03
N ALA A 6 21.73 -6.95 -32.80
CA ALA A 6 20.42 -7.42 -32.40
C ALA A 6 19.51 -6.21 -32.10
N ALA A 7 18.52 -6.01 -32.95
CA ALA A 7 17.50 -4.99 -32.82
C ALA A 7 16.69 -5.18 -31.53
N ALA A 8 16.65 -4.15 -30.72
CA ALA A 8 15.76 -4.08 -29.57
C ALA A 8 14.30 -4.03 -30.06
N ALA A 9 13.54 -5.05 -29.72
CA ALA A 9 12.09 -5.06 -29.88
C ALA A 9 11.47 -4.00 -28.96
N SER A 10 10.82 -3.02 -29.56
CA SER A 10 10.00 -2.05 -28.87
C SER A 10 8.81 -2.74 -28.25
N THR A 11 8.84 -2.99 -26.95
CA THR A 11 7.65 -3.35 -26.17
C THR A 11 6.79 -2.11 -26.04
N SER A 12 5.62 -2.17 -26.68
CA SER A 12 4.52 -1.22 -26.51
C SER A 12 4.21 -1.05 -25.02
N GLY A 13 4.45 0.18 -24.53
CA GLY A 13 4.20 0.54 -23.14
C GLY A 13 2.73 0.42 -22.80
N SER A 14 2.43 -0.42 -21.81
CA SER A 14 1.20 -0.34 -21.06
C SER A 14 1.14 1.03 -20.38
N ASN A 15 0.09 1.82 -20.66
CA ASN A 15 -0.25 3.05 -19.96
C ASN A 15 -0.40 2.76 -18.45
N GLN A 16 0.67 2.84 -17.69
CA GLN A 16 0.58 3.10 -16.26
C GLN A 16 0.17 4.57 -16.09
N ALA A 17 -1.14 4.78 -15.94
CA ALA A 17 -1.69 6.06 -15.51
C ALA A 17 -1.23 6.30 -14.07
N GLY A 18 -0.14 7.02 -13.90
CA GLY A 18 0.25 7.44 -12.56
C GLY A 18 1.74 7.50 -12.32
N ASP A 19 2.49 8.25 -13.06
CA ASP A 19 3.66 8.94 -12.58
C ASP A 19 4.34 9.80 -13.66
N SER A 20 3.63 10.79 -14.17
CA SER A 20 4.29 11.85 -14.91
C SER A 20 4.97 12.76 -13.88
N SER A 21 6.27 13.02 -14.07
CA SER A 21 7.04 13.99 -13.32
C SER A 21 6.33 15.36 -13.28
N TRP A 22 6.46 16.06 -12.17
CA TRP A 22 6.05 17.45 -12.09
C TRP A 22 7.12 18.37 -12.70
N PRO A 23 6.71 19.52 -13.32
CA PRO A 23 5.35 20.05 -13.48
C PRO A 23 4.55 19.35 -14.58
N ARG A 24 3.21 19.39 -14.46
CA ARG A 24 2.27 18.85 -15.47
C ARG A 24 1.68 19.95 -16.31
N GLU A 25 1.60 19.73 -17.58
CA GLU A 25 1.09 20.70 -18.55
C GLU A 25 -0.22 20.21 -19.19
N LYS A 26 -1.19 21.12 -19.31
CA LYS A 26 -2.46 20.88 -19.98
C LYS A 26 -2.83 22.04 -20.90
N TYR A 27 -3.49 21.73 -22.00
CA TYR A 27 -4.00 22.70 -22.95
C TYR A 27 -5.51 22.51 -23.14
N SER A 28 -6.25 23.62 -23.14
CA SER A 28 -7.68 23.64 -23.45
C SER A 28 -8.06 25.00 -24.07
N ASN A 29 -8.75 24.96 -25.21
CA ASN A 29 -9.25 26.17 -25.92
C ASN A 29 -8.20 27.28 -26.11
N GLY A 30 -6.95 26.88 -26.39
CA GLY A 30 -5.83 27.81 -26.56
C GLY A 30 -5.25 28.37 -25.27
N THR A 31 -5.74 27.94 -24.13
CA THR A 31 -5.19 28.25 -22.81
C THR A 31 -4.21 27.16 -22.40
N ARG A 32 -3.06 27.56 -21.88
CA ARG A 32 -2.03 26.68 -21.33
C ARG A 32 -2.06 26.74 -19.80
N LEU A 33 -2.15 25.59 -19.15
CA LEU A 33 -2.06 25.44 -17.71
C LEU A 33 -0.82 24.60 -17.38
N ILE A 34 0.05 25.10 -16.53
CA ILE A 34 1.12 24.34 -15.88
C ILE A 34 0.76 24.21 -14.42
N VAL A 35 0.72 22.97 -13.93
CA VAL A 35 0.50 22.66 -12.52
C VAL A 35 1.81 22.16 -11.94
N TYR A 36 2.27 22.80 -10.90
CA TYR A 36 3.45 22.39 -10.14
C TYR A 36 3.07 21.35 -9.10
N GLN A 37 4.06 20.70 -8.50
CA GLN A 37 3.85 19.64 -7.53
C GLN A 37 2.89 20.09 -6.40
N PRO A 38 1.76 19.39 -6.20
CA PRO A 38 0.85 19.69 -5.11
C PRO A 38 1.48 19.48 -3.74
N GLN A 39 1.07 20.30 -2.79
CA GLN A 39 1.37 20.13 -1.38
C GLN A 39 0.08 19.70 -0.68
N VAL A 40 0.13 18.59 0.01
CA VAL A 40 -1.00 18.12 0.83
C VAL A 40 -1.05 18.93 2.10
N ASP A 41 -2.21 19.50 2.42
CA ASP A 41 -2.43 20.22 3.67
C ASP A 41 -2.96 19.28 4.76
N ASP A 42 -3.89 18.40 4.42
CA ASP A 42 -4.43 17.39 5.32
C ASP A 42 -5.05 16.21 4.54
N TRP A 43 -5.02 15.02 5.12
CA TRP A 43 -5.70 13.83 4.58
C TRP A 43 -6.39 13.08 5.73
N LYS A 44 -7.61 13.51 6.06
CA LYS A 44 -8.38 12.98 7.18
C LYS A 44 -8.94 11.61 6.86
N ASN A 45 -8.69 10.66 7.75
CA ASN A 45 -9.22 9.30 7.68
C ASN A 45 -8.97 8.60 6.33
N PHE A 46 -7.95 9.04 5.57
CA PHE A 46 -7.69 8.59 4.21
C PHE A 46 -8.89 8.74 3.25
N GLN A 47 -9.81 9.66 3.54
CA GLN A 47 -11.02 9.95 2.77
C GLN A 47 -11.10 11.41 2.33
N ASP A 48 -10.91 12.36 3.24
CA ASP A 48 -11.04 13.79 2.95
C ASP A 48 -9.66 14.39 2.74
N LEU A 49 -9.34 14.70 1.48
CA LEU A 49 -8.07 15.27 1.08
C LEU A 49 -8.23 16.78 0.84
N SER A 50 -7.32 17.57 1.42
CA SER A 50 -7.12 18.98 1.07
C SER A 50 -5.67 19.20 0.64
N TRP A 51 -5.50 20.01 -0.41
CA TRP A 51 -4.19 20.29 -0.97
C TRP A 51 -4.17 21.67 -1.64
N ARG A 52 -2.99 22.20 -1.80
CA ARG A 52 -2.72 23.40 -2.59
C ARG A 52 -1.65 23.14 -3.64
N MET A 53 -1.69 23.90 -4.70
CA MET A 53 -0.71 23.81 -5.78
C MET A 53 -0.46 25.16 -6.41
N ALA A 54 0.80 25.41 -6.74
CA ALA A 54 1.15 26.54 -7.59
C ALA A 54 0.76 26.22 -9.04
N ILE A 55 0.29 27.21 -9.76
CA ILE A 55 -0.03 27.12 -11.17
C ILE A 55 0.55 28.26 -11.98
N SER A 56 0.77 28.01 -13.26
CA SER A 56 1.01 29.02 -14.28
C SER A 56 -0.08 28.91 -15.34
N LEU A 57 -0.89 29.93 -15.49
CA LEU A 57 -2.03 29.96 -16.42
C LEU A 57 -1.79 31.02 -17.51
N THR A 58 -1.76 30.58 -18.75
CA THR A 58 -1.58 31.45 -19.91
C THR A 58 -2.83 31.38 -20.79
N PRO A 59 -3.73 32.36 -20.70
CA PRO A 59 -4.91 32.43 -21.56
C PRO A 59 -4.54 32.58 -23.03
N LYS A 60 -5.45 32.19 -23.93
CA LYS A 60 -5.29 32.46 -25.37
C LYS A 60 -5.10 33.95 -25.61
N ASN A 61 -4.00 34.33 -26.23
CA ASN A 61 -3.61 35.72 -26.50
C ASN A 61 -3.41 36.60 -25.25
N GLY A 62 -3.25 35.99 -24.06
CA GLY A 62 -3.02 36.67 -22.79
C GLY A 62 -1.60 36.52 -22.27
N LYS A 63 -1.28 37.22 -21.19
CA LYS A 63 -0.03 37.07 -20.46
C LYS A 63 -0.13 35.91 -19.46
N THR A 64 1.00 35.26 -19.19
CA THR A 64 1.11 34.25 -18.17
C THR A 64 0.88 34.84 -16.77
N VAL A 65 0.04 34.19 -16.00
CA VAL A 65 -0.27 34.53 -14.60
C VAL A 65 0.12 33.37 -13.71
N LEU A 66 0.79 33.71 -12.60
CA LEU A 66 1.11 32.75 -11.54
C LEU A 66 0.09 32.86 -10.43
N GLY A 67 -0.30 31.72 -9.86
CA GLY A 67 -1.27 31.66 -8.77
C GLY A 67 -1.09 30.43 -7.90
N VAL A 68 -1.79 30.44 -6.79
CA VAL A 68 -1.95 29.27 -5.89
C VAL A 68 -3.42 28.91 -5.85
N ILE A 69 -3.70 27.63 -6.00
CA ILE A 69 -5.06 27.06 -5.95
C ILE A 69 -5.14 26.14 -4.75
N GLU A 70 -6.16 26.33 -3.95
CA GLU A 70 -6.54 25.42 -2.86
C GLU A 70 -7.70 24.55 -3.29
N MET A 71 -7.62 23.28 -2.98
CA MET A 71 -8.60 22.29 -3.40
C MET A 71 -8.89 21.30 -2.28
N LYS A 72 -10.07 20.69 -2.37
CA LYS A 72 -10.48 19.53 -1.56
C LYS A 72 -11.14 18.49 -2.45
N GLY A 73 -11.16 17.26 -1.99
CA GLY A 73 -11.85 16.14 -2.67
C GLY A 73 -11.95 14.93 -1.78
N THR A 74 -12.81 14.00 -2.17
CA THR A 74 -12.95 12.70 -1.50
C THR A 74 -12.02 11.70 -2.19
N THR A 75 -11.40 10.83 -1.42
CA THR A 75 -10.44 9.85 -1.93
C THR A 75 -10.92 8.42 -1.75
N ASN A 76 -10.56 7.58 -2.71
CA ASN A 76 -10.68 6.13 -2.63
C ASN A 76 -9.29 5.53 -2.86
N VAL A 77 -8.80 4.74 -1.89
CA VAL A 77 -7.46 4.15 -1.92
C VAL A 77 -7.52 2.74 -2.48
N ASP A 78 -6.82 2.51 -3.60
CA ASP A 78 -6.56 1.18 -4.12
C ASP A 78 -5.17 0.71 -3.65
N ASN A 79 -5.16 -0.14 -2.63
CA ASN A 79 -3.92 -0.66 -2.05
C ASN A 79 -3.22 -1.68 -2.95
N VAL A 80 -3.92 -2.28 -3.91
CA VAL A 80 -3.33 -3.23 -4.86
C VAL A 80 -2.64 -2.48 -5.99
N ALA A 81 -3.35 -1.56 -6.63
CA ALA A 81 -2.80 -0.73 -7.69
C ALA A 81 -1.87 0.38 -7.19
N LYS A 82 -1.81 0.61 -5.86
CA LYS A 82 -1.07 1.71 -5.22
C LYS A 82 -1.47 3.08 -5.76
N LEU A 83 -2.75 3.24 -6.01
CA LEU A 83 -3.36 4.46 -6.53
C LEU A 83 -4.40 5.02 -5.54
N VAL A 84 -4.50 6.32 -5.52
CA VAL A 84 -5.57 7.06 -4.85
C VAL A 84 -6.38 7.78 -5.91
N THR A 85 -7.64 7.43 -6.02
CA THR A 85 -8.59 8.12 -6.89
C THR A 85 -9.25 9.25 -6.11
N ILE A 86 -9.08 10.48 -6.60
CA ILE A 86 -9.72 11.66 -6.06
C ILE A 86 -11.00 11.90 -6.85
N THR A 87 -12.11 11.97 -6.13
CA THR A 87 -13.44 12.23 -6.67
C THR A 87 -13.97 13.56 -6.16
N ASN A 88 -14.85 14.19 -6.92
CA ASN A 88 -15.46 15.46 -6.54
C ASN A 88 -14.44 16.57 -6.18
N PRO A 89 -13.37 16.78 -6.96
CA PRO A 89 -12.41 17.82 -6.65
C PRO A 89 -13.08 19.21 -6.73
N GLN A 90 -12.96 19.99 -5.67
CA GLN A 90 -13.53 21.32 -5.55
C GLN A 90 -12.42 22.34 -5.30
N VAL A 91 -12.48 23.49 -5.99
CA VAL A 91 -11.65 24.64 -5.70
C VAL A 91 -12.23 25.33 -4.48
N THR A 92 -11.43 25.46 -3.42
CA THR A 92 -11.82 26.10 -2.15
C THR A 92 -11.23 27.50 -2.00
N GLY A 93 -10.13 27.78 -2.71
CA GLY A 93 -9.49 29.09 -2.71
C GLY A 93 -8.63 29.28 -3.96
N THR A 94 -8.51 30.54 -4.38
CA THR A 94 -7.61 30.96 -5.46
C THR A 94 -6.89 32.24 -5.07
N TYR A 95 -5.59 32.27 -5.29
CA TYR A 95 -4.76 33.43 -5.00
C TYR A 95 -3.89 33.79 -6.20
N PHE A 96 -4.13 34.98 -6.78
CA PHE A 96 -3.38 35.55 -7.89
C PHE A 96 -2.85 36.91 -7.48
N PRO A 97 -1.62 37.00 -6.96
CA PRO A 97 -1.11 38.22 -6.32
C PRO A 97 -0.96 39.43 -7.26
N SER A 98 -0.84 39.18 -8.56
CA SER A 98 -0.60 40.21 -9.58
C SER A 98 -1.86 40.69 -10.28
N LEU A 99 -3.06 40.26 -9.87
CA LEU A 99 -4.32 40.55 -10.56
C LEU A 99 -5.27 41.39 -9.72
N ASP A 100 -6.02 42.26 -10.40
CA ASP A 100 -7.22 42.89 -9.85
C ASP A 100 -8.36 41.89 -9.70
N ASN A 101 -9.39 42.23 -8.92
CA ASN A 101 -10.50 41.31 -8.61
C ASN A 101 -11.26 40.84 -9.85
N ALA A 102 -11.50 41.66 -10.84
CA ALA A 102 -12.26 41.27 -12.03
C ALA A 102 -11.47 40.28 -12.92
N THR A 103 -10.16 40.48 -13.02
CA THR A 103 -9.26 39.58 -13.74
C THR A 103 -9.07 38.27 -12.97
N LYS A 104 -8.97 38.34 -11.63
CA LYS A 104 -8.91 37.16 -10.75
C LYS A 104 -10.11 36.25 -10.95
N GLU A 105 -11.33 36.75 -10.96
CA GLU A 105 -12.55 35.98 -11.21
C GLU A 105 -12.52 35.28 -12.56
N LYS A 106 -12.04 35.94 -13.62
CA LYS A 106 -11.88 35.33 -14.94
C LYS A 106 -10.89 34.18 -14.93
N MET A 107 -9.75 34.32 -14.22
CA MET A 107 -8.75 33.27 -14.09
C MET A 107 -9.26 32.09 -13.26
N ASP A 108 -10.03 32.36 -12.22
CA ASP A 108 -10.70 31.34 -11.41
C ASP A 108 -11.67 30.49 -12.26
N GLN A 109 -12.54 31.13 -13.02
CA GLN A 109 -13.45 30.44 -13.93
C GLN A 109 -12.70 29.64 -14.99
N LEU A 110 -11.65 30.22 -15.56
CA LEU A 110 -10.83 29.56 -16.55
C LEU A 110 -10.12 28.31 -15.97
N PHE A 111 -9.56 28.41 -14.77
CA PHE A 111 -8.93 27.27 -14.08
C PHE A 111 -9.94 26.14 -13.84
N LYS A 112 -11.15 26.45 -13.38
CA LYS A 112 -12.20 25.45 -13.11
C LYS A 112 -12.52 24.59 -14.33
N THR A 113 -12.32 25.09 -15.55
CA THR A 113 -12.53 24.29 -16.78
C THR A 113 -11.49 23.17 -16.97
N PHE A 114 -10.37 23.23 -16.28
CA PHE A 114 -9.31 22.22 -16.31
C PHE A 114 -9.45 21.15 -15.23
N VAL A 115 -10.34 21.35 -14.25
CA VAL A 115 -10.56 20.40 -13.15
C VAL A 115 -11.39 19.23 -13.63
N PRO A 116 -10.81 18.02 -13.74
CA PRO A 116 -11.60 16.85 -14.17
C PRO A 116 -12.49 16.38 -13.00
N PRO A 117 -13.59 15.68 -13.29
CA PRO A 117 -14.48 15.15 -12.24
C PRO A 117 -13.81 14.12 -11.34
N THR A 118 -12.81 13.43 -11.86
CA THR A 118 -12.00 12.44 -11.14
C THR A 118 -10.59 12.41 -11.71
N PHE A 119 -9.61 12.10 -10.86
CA PHE A 119 -8.24 11.79 -11.28
C PHE A 119 -7.55 10.90 -10.25
N SER A 120 -6.48 10.23 -10.67
CA SER A 120 -5.71 9.35 -9.79
C SER A 120 -4.28 9.85 -9.61
N ILE A 121 -3.74 9.60 -8.42
CA ILE A 121 -2.35 9.88 -8.04
C ILE A 121 -1.75 8.65 -7.39
N SER A 122 -0.43 8.48 -7.46
CA SER A 122 0.29 7.43 -6.74
C SER A 122 0.08 7.56 -5.23
N LEU A 123 -0.30 6.46 -4.57
CA LEU A 123 -0.43 6.38 -3.11
C LEU A 123 0.88 6.79 -2.41
N TYR A 124 2.02 6.35 -2.95
CA TYR A 124 3.33 6.68 -2.38
C TYR A 124 3.63 8.18 -2.45
N HIS A 125 3.31 8.82 -3.58
CA HIS A 125 3.50 10.27 -3.73
C HIS A 125 2.59 11.04 -2.80
N LEU A 126 1.35 10.62 -2.63
CA LEU A 126 0.42 11.29 -1.73
C LEU A 126 0.89 11.17 -0.27
N ILE A 127 1.29 9.97 0.17
CA ILE A 127 1.84 9.75 1.51
C ILE A 127 3.10 10.58 1.74
N ALA A 128 4.03 10.61 0.76
CA ALA A 128 5.26 11.38 0.86
C ALA A 128 5.02 12.90 0.92
N SER A 129 3.93 13.37 0.30
CA SER A 129 3.54 14.80 0.28
C SER A 129 2.65 15.20 1.47
N THR A 130 2.16 14.24 2.24
CA THR A 130 1.34 14.51 3.43
C THR A 130 2.23 15.04 4.55
N PRO A 131 1.89 16.17 5.19
CA PRO A 131 2.67 16.69 6.30
C PRO A 131 2.78 15.63 7.40
N LYS A 132 4.00 15.36 7.82
CA LYS A 132 4.20 14.58 9.05
C LYS A 132 3.69 15.47 10.18
N LYS A 133 2.51 15.15 10.70
CA LYS A 133 2.07 15.74 11.96
C LYS A 133 3.09 15.30 13.01
N GLU A 134 3.90 16.23 13.50
CA GLU A 134 4.66 15.95 14.72
C GLU A 134 3.66 15.51 15.78
N PRO A 135 3.91 14.39 16.48
CA PRO A 135 3.05 14.00 17.57
C PRO A 135 2.91 15.20 18.50
N PRO A 136 1.70 15.55 18.98
CA PRO A 136 1.54 16.62 19.96
C PRO A 136 2.56 16.43 21.08
N ALA A 137 3.23 17.50 21.49
CA ALA A 137 4.21 17.43 22.56
C ALA A 137 3.59 16.74 23.80
N GLY A 138 4.14 15.59 24.19
CA GLY A 138 3.59 14.75 25.28
C GLY A 138 2.87 13.48 24.86
N VAL A 139 2.68 13.19 23.58
CA VAL A 139 2.24 11.86 23.14
C VAL A 139 3.39 10.89 23.35
N GLN A 140 3.26 10.00 24.32
CA GLN A 140 4.16 8.87 24.47
C GLN A 140 4.02 7.99 23.23
N LEU A 141 5.10 7.88 22.45
CA LEU A 141 5.15 6.91 21.38
C LEU A 141 5.03 5.50 22.01
N ASN A 142 4.05 4.74 21.57
CA ASN A 142 3.98 3.34 21.96
C ASN A 142 5.16 2.61 21.29
N ASN A 143 6.12 2.20 22.10
CA ASN A 143 7.29 1.42 21.70
C ASN A 143 7.11 -0.07 21.99
N ASP A 144 5.91 -0.51 22.36
CA ASP A 144 5.65 -1.93 22.55
C ASP A 144 5.93 -2.68 21.24
N PRO A 145 6.61 -3.83 21.32
CA PRO A 145 6.87 -4.63 20.13
C PRO A 145 5.56 -5.10 19.52
N PRO A 146 5.44 -5.08 18.18
CA PRO A 146 4.35 -5.76 17.51
C PRO A 146 4.45 -7.27 17.80
N LYS A 147 3.39 -8.02 17.56
CA LYS A 147 3.47 -9.48 17.55
C LYS A 147 4.41 -9.92 16.43
N ILE A 148 5.49 -10.60 16.75
CA ILE A 148 6.50 -11.05 15.79
C ILE A 148 6.38 -12.55 15.60
N PHE A 149 6.06 -12.97 14.38
CA PHE A 149 6.05 -14.36 13.97
C PHE A 149 7.36 -14.74 13.30
N VAL A 150 7.71 -16.02 13.35
CA VAL A 150 8.89 -16.55 12.67
C VAL A 150 8.49 -17.73 11.81
N GLY A 151 8.77 -17.64 10.51
CA GLY A 151 8.52 -18.70 9.55
C GLY A 151 9.82 -19.24 8.96
N TYR A 152 9.88 -20.56 8.72
CA TYR A 152 11.04 -21.27 8.18
C TYR A 152 10.76 -21.94 6.82
N ARG A 153 9.59 -21.68 6.28
CA ARG A 153 9.10 -22.12 4.98
C ARG A 153 8.12 -21.10 4.41
N PRO A 154 7.68 -21.20 3.17
CA PRO A 154 6.72 -20.27 2.60
C PRO A 154 5.57 -20.01 3.57
N SER A 155 5.38 -18.76 3.96
CA SER A 155 4.40 -18.36 4.97
C SER A 155 3.83 -16.99 4.62
N ILE A 156 2.64 -16.69 5.13
CA ILE A 156 2.01 -15.38 5.02
C ILE A 156 1.56 -14.87 6.38
N LEU A 157 1.48 -13.57 6.50
CA LEU A 157 0.85 -12.89 7.62
C LEU A 157 -0.57 -12.45 7.21
N LEU A 158 -1.58 -13.13 7.75
CA LEU A 158 -2.98 -12.75 7.61
C LEU A 158 -3.32 -11.71 8.67
N SER A 159 -3.17 -10.44 8.32
CA SER A 159 -3.54 -9.34 9.19
C SER A 159 -4.98 -8.93 8.94
N VAL A 160 -5.78 -8.88 10.00
CA VAL A 160 -7.13 -8.30 10.03
C VAL A 160 -7.09 -7.14 11.03
N ASN A 161 -7.57 -5.98 10.66
CA ASN A 161 -7.52 -4.80 11.55
C ASN A 161 -8.66 -4.85 12.58
N GLY A 162 -8.42 -5.48 13.74
CA GLY A 162 -9.41 -5.78 14.77
C GLY A 162 -10.24 -7.03 14.44
N ASP A 163 -11.48 -7.06 14.89
CA ASP A 163 -12.41 -8.14 14.58
C ASP A 163 -12.76 -8.16 13.08
N PRO A 164 -12.94 -9.34 12.47
CA PRO A 164 -13.27 -9.43 11.05
C PRO A 164 -14.63 -8.79 10.75
N ILE A 165 -14.61 -7.80 9.85
CA ILE A 165 -15.83 -7.15 9.36
C ILE A 165 -16.27 -7.85 8.08
N LEU A 166 -17.42 -8.49 8.13
CA LEU A 166 -17.97 -9.27 7.03
C LEU A 166 -18.91 -8.42 6.16
N SER A 167 -18.78 -8.55 4.85
CA SER A 167 -19.69 -7.95 3.87
C SER A 167 -20.12 -8.99 2.85
N VAL A 168 -21.40 -8.97 2.47
CA VAL A 168 -21.94 -9.94 1.51
C VAL A 168 -21.36 -9.71 0.12
N VAL A 169 -20.91 -10.78 -0.53
CA VAL A 169 -20.52 -10.76 -1.95
C VAL A 169 -21.80 -10.69 -2.80
N PRO A 170 -21.96 -9.68 -3.67
CA PRO A 170 -23.19 -9.53 -4.45
C PRO A 170 -23.57 -10.80 -5.22
N ASN A 171 -24.86 -11.13 -5.20
CA ASN A 171 -25.48 -12.30 -5.85
C ASN A 171 -25.01 -13.67 -5.31
N THR A 172 -24.46 -13.71 -4.11
CA THR A 172 -24.03 -14.95 -3.44
C THR A 172 -24.45 -14.97 -1.97
N ASN A 173 -24.33 -16.14 -1.32
CA ASN A 173 -24.44 -16.28 0.13
C ASN A 173 -23.07 -16.20 0.84
N LEU A 174 -22.01 -15.88 0.10
CA LEU A 174 -20.68 -15.72 0.64
C LEU A 174 -20.51 -14.34 1.24
N GLN A 175 -19.67 -14.26 2.24
CA GLN A 175 -19.20 -13.01 2.84
C GLN A 175 -17.70 -12.88 2.59
N PHE A 176 -17.20 -11.65 2.48
CA PHE A 176 -15.76 -11.39 2.44
C PHE A 176 -15.36 -10.48 3.59
N VAL A 177 -14.15 -10.64 4.07
CA VAL A 177 -13.60 -9.83 5.16
C VAL A 177 -13.04 -8.54 4.57
N VAL A 178 -13.66 -7.39 4.91
CA VAL A 178 -13.33 -6.08 4.30
C VAL A 178 -12.13 -5.39 4.95
N ASN A 179 -11.81 -5.71 6.20
CA ASN A 179 -10.72 -5.08 6.96
C ASN A 179 -9.41 -5.89 6.94
N THR A 180 -9.16 -6.58 5.84
CA THR A 180 -7.88 -7.24 5.52
C THR A 180 -7.45 -6.91 4.09
N GLN A 181 -6.15 -7.03 3.80
CA GLN A 181 -5.62 -6.90 2.45
C GLN A 181 -5.68 -8.23 1.65
N TRP A 182 -6.08 -9.31 2.31
CA TRP A 182 -6.14 -10.63 1.71
C TRP A 182 -7.51 -10.92 1.13
N PRO A 183 -7.60 -11.65 -0.01
CA PRO A 183 -8.86 -12.19 -0.51
C PRO A 183 -9.37 -13.30 0.42
N LEU A 184 -10.04 -12.89 1.48
CA LEU A 184 -10.53 -13.76 2.55
C LEU A 184 -12.06 -13.79 2.53
N PHE A 185 -12.62 -14.97 2.37
CA PHE A 185 -14.05 -15.22 2.32
C PHE A 185 -14.51 -16.08 3.48
N PHE A 186 -15.75 -15.92 3.86
CA PHE A 186 -16.43 -16.75 4.85
C PHE A 186 -17.70 -17.34 4.24
N ASP A 187 -17.80 -18.66 4.30
CA ASP A 187 -19.01 -19.40 3.97
C ASP A 187 -19.74 -19.74 5.28
N GLU A 188 -20.84 -19.04 5.53
CA GLU A 188 -21.64 -19.20 6.75
C GLU A 188 -22.23 -20.61 6.86
N ALA A 189 -22.66 -21.19 5.72
CA ALA A 189 -23.29 -22.53 5.71
C ALA A 189 -22.32 -23.62 6.18
N GLY A 190 -21.04 -23.52 5.81
CA GLY A 190 -19.99 -24.43 6.24
C GLY A 190 -19.19 -23.95 7.45
N SER A 191 -19.45 -22.75 7.96
CA SER A 191 -18.65 -22.07 9.00
C SER A 191 -17.15 -22.13 8.67
N THR A 192 -16.79 -21.81 7.41
CA THR A 192 -15.47 -22.06 6.85
C THR A 192 -14.92 -20.81 6.17
N TYR A 193 -13.68 -20.48 6.47
CA TYR A 193 -12.91 -19.44 5.77
C TYR A 193 -12.19 -20.01 4.56
N TYR A 194 -12.13 -19.23 3.49
CA TYR A 194 -11.40 -19.50 2.26
C TYR A 194 -10.49 -18.32 1.95
N LEU A 195 -9.19 -18.58 1.84
CA LEU A 195 -8.16 -17.58 1.62
C LEU A 195 -7.41 -17.89 0.34
N ALA A 196 -7.35 -16.92 -0.58
CA ALA A 196 -6.53 -17.02 -1.77
C ALA A 196 -5.11 -16.56 -1.47
N VAL A 197 -4.11 -17.42 -1.71
CA VAL A 197 -2.68 -17.13 -1.54
C VAL A 197 -1.94 -17.47 -2.81
N GLY A 198 -1.46 -16.45 -3.54
CA GLY A 198 -0.84 -16.62 -4.85
C GLY A 198 -1.80 -17.28 -5.84
N GLN A 199 -1.49 -18.50 -6.26
CA GLN A 199 -2.33 -19.29 -7.18
C GLN A 199 -3.08 -20.42 -6.48
N GLN A 200 -3.09 -20.42 -5.15
CA GLN A 200 -3.68 -21.49 -4.34
C GLN A 200 -4.81 -20.94 -3.47
N TRP A 201 -5.63 -21.89 -3.01
CA TRP A 201 -6.62 -21.64 -1.98
C TRP A 201 -6.31 -22.48 -0.75
N VAL A 202 -6.45 -21.86 0.40
CA VAL A 202 -6.40 -22.53 1.70
C VAL A 202 -7.69 -22.28 2.47
N THR A 203 -8.04 -23.22 3.33
CA THR A 203 -9.29 -23.20 4.10
C THR A 203 -9.03 -23.51 5.57
N ALA A 204 -9.83 -22.93 6.45
CA ALA A 204 -9.83 -23.17 7.88
C ALA A 204 -11.20 -22.82 8.48
N ASN A 205 -11.53 -23.43 9.64
CA ASN A 205 -12.76 -23.09 10.36
C ASN A 205 -12.59 -21.89 11.30
N LYS A 206 -11.33 -21.47 11.54
CA LYS A 206 -10.97 -20.31 12.34
C LYS A 206 -9.86 -19.51 11.67
N LEU A 207 -9.78 -18.21 11.94
CA LEU A 207 -8.72 -17.36 11.37
C LEU A 207 -7.32 -17.73 11.83
N ASP A 208 -7.18 -18.21 13.03
CA ASP A 208 -5.90 -18.71 13.59
C ASP A 208 -5.56 -20.15 13.12
N GLY A 209 -6.42 -20.75 12.29
CA GLY A 209 -6.20 -22.06 11.69
C GLY A 209 -6.71 -23.26 12.51
N PRO A 210 -6.20 -24.45 12.22
CA PRO A 210 -5.19 -24.76 11.20
C PRO A 210 -5.70 -24.56 9.77
N TRP A 211 -4.83 -24.01 8.91
CA TRP A 211 -5.10 -23.81 7.48
C TRP A 211 -4.60 -25.01 6.66
N SER A 212 -5.38 -25.42 5.68
CA SER A 212 -5.04 -26.51 4.77
C SER A 212 -5.35 -26.12 3.32
N ALA A 213 -4.55 -26.65 2.38
CA ALA A 213 -4.82 -26.45 0.96
C ALA A 213 -6.18 -27.04 0.57
N THR A 214 -6.93 -26.32 -0.26
CA THR A 214 -8.18 -26.82 -0.83
C THR A 214 -8.22 -26.62 -2.34
N LYS A 215 -8.82 -27.59 -3.03
CA LYS A 215 -9.20 -27.51 -4.45
C LYS A 215 -10.72 -27.40 -4.60
N GLN A 216 -11.44 -27.45 -3.50
CA GLN A 216 -12.90 -27.34 -3.48
C GLN A 216 -13.29 -26.00 -2.89
N LEU A 217 -13.97 -25.20 -3.70
CA LEU A 217 -14.57 -23.94 -3.27
C LEU A 217 -16.08 -24.08 -3.22
N PRO A 218 -16.77 -23.30 -2.38
CA PRO A 218 -18.23 -23.21 -2.43
C PRO A 218 -18.71 -22.90 -3.85
N SER A 219 -19.80 -23.52 -4.28
CA SER A 219 -20.37 -23.29 -5.62
C SER A 219 -20.67 -21.79 -5.88
N GLU A 220 -21.01 -21.05 -4.83
CA GLU A 220 -21.25 -19.61 -4.84
C GLU A 220 -20.05 -18.79 -5.32
N MET A 221 -18.81 -19.28 -5.15
CA MET A 221 -17.60 -18.61 -5.64
C MET A 221 -17.63 -18.38 -7.15
N SER A 222 -18.29 -19.27 -7.90
CA SER A 222 -18.44 -19.09 -9.37
C SER A 222 -19.29 -17.87 -9.75
N LYS A 223 -20.16 -17.42 -8.85
CA LYS A 223 -21.09 -16.29 -9.03
C LYS A 223 -20.52 -14.93 -8.64
N VAL A 224 -19.29 -14.89 -8.09
CA VAL A 224 -18.60 -13.64 -7.75
C VAL A 224 -18.60 -12.71 -8.97
N PRO A 225 -18.93 -11.42 -8.84
CA PRO A 225 -19.04 -10.48 -9.95
C PRO A 225 -17.78 -10.37 -10.81
N GLN A 226 -17.95 -9.96 -12.08
CA GLN A 226 -16.84 -9.79 -13.05
C GLN A 226 -16.36 -8.34 -13.16
N ASP A 227 -16.64 -7.51 -12.17
CA ASP A 227 -16.20 -6.14 -12.15
C ASP A 227 -14.69 -6.00 -11.80
N LYS A 228 -14.20 -4.77 -11.81
CA LYS A 228 -12.80 -4.47 -11.52
C LYS A 228 -12.33 -4.98 -10.16
N GLN A 229 -13.18 -4.94 -9.15
CA GLN A 229 -12.87 -5.35 -7.78
C GLN A 229 -12.52 -6.82 -7.70
N TRP A 230 -13.25 -7.68 -8.46
CA TRP A 230 -13.14 -9.13 -8.38
C TRP A 230 -12.32 -9.76 -9.51
N SER A 231 -11.89 -8.98 -10.50
CA SER A 231 -11.26 -9.48 -11.72
C SER A 231 -9.99 -10.33 -11.48
N ALA A 232 -9.17 -9.96 -10.51
CA ALA A 232 -7.98 -10.72 -10.13
C ALA A 232 -8.36 -12.06 -9.47
N LEU A 233 -9.36 -12.04 -8.59
CA LEU A 233 -9.86 -13.22 -7.90
C LEU A 233 -10.49 -14.22 -8.87
N LYS A 234 -11.23 -13.77 -9.85
CA LYS A 234 -11.88 -14.63 -10.86
C LYS A 234 -10.89 -15.52 -11.60
N LYS A 235 -9.65 -15.08 -11.77
CA LYS A 235 -8.59 -15.88 -12.40
C LYS A 235 -8.14 -17.06 -11.55
N LEU A 236 -8.49 -17.05 -10.27
CA LEU A 236 -8.18 -18.12 -9.31
C LEU A 236 -9.37 -19.07 -9.09
N ILE A 237 -10.50 -18.86 -9.80
CA ILE A 237 -11.71 -19.66 -9.71
C ILE A 237 -12.02 -20.28 -11.08
N PRO A 238 -12.05 -21.61 -11.23
CA PRO A 238 -11.79 -22.63 -10.20
C PRO A 238 -10.30 -22.70 -9.80
N PRO A 239 -9.98 -23.30 -8.64
CA PRO A 239 -8.60 -23.50 -8.23
C PRO A 239 -7.80 -24.26 -9.28
N THR A 240 -6.62 -23.77 -9.62
CA THR A 240 -5.73 -24.46 -10.55
C THR A 240 -5.11 -25.70 -9.90
N ALA A 241 -4.96 -26.78 -10.67
CA ALA A 241 -4.39 -28.04 -10.20
C ALA A 241 -2.85 -28.00 -10.10
N ASN A 242 -2.27 -26.90 -9.63
CA ASN A 242 -0.80 -26.84 -9.48
C ASN A 242 -0.37 -27.69 -8.28
N THR A 243 0.03 -28.92 -8.56
CA THR A 243 0.40 -29.94 -7.57
C THR A 243 1.81 -29.75 -6.99
N LYS A 244 2.58 -28.78 -7.48
CA LYS A 244 3.99 -28.57 -7.08
C LYS A 244 4.20 -27.43 -6.07
N SER A 245 3.19 -26.64 -5.78
CA SER A 245 3.35 -25.53 -4.85
C SER A 245 3.14 -25.98 -3.40
N VAL A 246 4.08 -25.62 -2.56
CA VAL A 246 4.00 -25.84 -1.10
C VAL A 246 2.87 -25.00 -0.53
N THR A 247 2.01 -25.59 0.28
CA THR A 247 0.99 -24.83 1.02
C THR A 247 1.68 -23.92 2.05
N PRO A 248 1.48 -22.60 1.98
CA PRO A 248 2.11 -21.71 2.93
C PRO A 248 1.51 -21.85 4.34
N ASP A 249 2.33 -21.61 5.35
CA ASP A 249 1.82 -21.38 6.69
C ASP A 249 1.09 -20.03 6.74
N VAL A 250 0.00 -19.97 7.49
CA VAL A 250 -0.77 -18.74 7.69
C VAL A 250 -0.67 -18.34 9.16
N PHE A 251 0.01 -17.22 9.41
CA PHE A 251 0.05 -16.58 10.70
C PHE A 251 -1.03 -15.51 10.78
N TYR A 252 -1.91 -15.61 11.76
CA TYR A 252 -3.02 -14.69 11.94
C TYR A 252 -2.73 -13.66 13.04
N SER A 253 -3.13 -12.42 12.79
CA SER A 253 -3.16 -11.38 13.82
C SER A 253 -4.29 -10.38 13.57
N ASP A 254 -4.99 -10.01 14.65
CA ASP A 254 -5.99 -8.94 14.74
C ASP A 254 -5.39 -7.57 15.14
N LYS A 255 -4.07 -7.55 15.38
CA LYS A 255 -3.29 -6.38 15.79
C LYS A 255 -2.08 -6.22 14.88
N PRO A 256 -1.41 -5.06 14.91
CA PRO A 256 -0.14 -4.88 14.21
C PRO A 256 0.83 -6.03 14.53
N ALA A 257 1.31 -6.67 13.49
CA ALA A 257 2.20 -7.81 13.60
C ALA A 257 3.24 -7.79 12.47
N GLU A 258 4.32 -8.49 12.67
CA GLU A 258 5.41 -8.66 11.72
C GLU A 258 5.77 -10.13 11.56
N ILE A 259 6.40 -10.47 10.46
CA ILE A 259 6.90 -11.82 10.21
C ILE A 259 8.38 -11.76 9.82
N ILE A 260 9.20 -12.53 10.53
CA ILE A 260 10.58 -12.85 10.13
C ILE A 260 10.49 -14.16 9.36
N LEU A 261 10.66 -14.09 8.04
CA LEU A 261 10.56 -15.25 7.16
C LEU A 261 11.95 -15.66 6.68
N PHE A 262 12.37 -16.86 7.06
CA PHE A 262 13.61 -17.48 6.60
C PHE A 262 13.34 -18.46 5.45
N ASP A 263 14.30 -18.55 4.55
CA ASP A 263 14.35 -19.63 3.56
C ASP A 263 15.05 -20.87 4.21
N GLY A 264 14.26 -21.72 4.86
CA GLY A 264 14.74 -22.83 5.67
C GLY A 264 15.18 -22.39 7.08
N GLN A 265 16.12 -23.13 7.68
CA GLN A 265 16.67 -22.78 8.99
C GLN A 265 17.51 -21.51 8.93
N PRO A 266 17.54 -20.67 9.96
CA PRO A 266 18.32 -19.45 9.98
C PRO A 266 19.81 -19.70 9.73
N VAL A 267 20.39 -18.92 8.83
CA VAL A 267 21.82 -18.95 8.50
C VAL A 267 22.40 -17.59 8.82
N TYR A 268 23.47 -17.58 9.60
CA TYR A 268 24.13 -16.35 10.06
C TYR A 268 25.53 -16.22 9.49
N ALA A 269 25.93 -14.99 9.18
CA ALA A 269 27.29 -14.63 8.79
C ALA A 269 27.87 -13.58 9.73
N GLN A 270 29.14 -13.73 10.07
CA GLN A 270 29.88 -12.77 10.87
C GLN A 270 30.08 -11.45 10.12
N ILE A 271 29.86 -10.31 10.77
CA ILE A 271 30.28 -9.01 10.28
C ILE A 271 31.76 -8.84 10.69
N PRO A 272 32.69 -8.68 9.73
CA PRO A 272 34.10 -8.52 10.05
C PRO A 272 34.35 -7.40 11.08
N ASP A 273 35.32 -7.62 11.95
CA ASP A 273 35.77 -6.67 12.98
C ASP A 273 34.68 -6.26 14.00
N THR A 274 33.60 -7.04 14.11
CA THR A 274 32.53 -6.83 15.09
C THR A 274 32.19 -8.10 15.85
N GLN A 275 31.36 -7.98 16.91
CA GLN A 275 30.78 -9.11 17.64
C GLN A 275 29.37 -9.46 17.13
N LEU A 276 29.01 -8.98 15.94
CA LEU A 276 27.68 -9.17 15.36
C LEU A 276 27.69 -10.22 14.26
N GLU A 277 26.63 -11.00 14.20
CA GLU A 277 26.26 -11.82 13.06
C GLU A 277 24.93 -11.29 12.50
N TYR A 278 24.72 -11.43 11.20
CA TYR A 278 23.44 -11.10 10.56
C TYR A 278 22.86 -12.31 9.87
N ALA A 279 21.54 -12.39 9.82
CA ALA A 279 20.83 -13.45 9.11
C ALA A 279 20.93 -13.24 7.59
N THR A 280 21.38 -14.27 6.85
CA THR A 280 21.64 -14.17 5.40
C THR A 280 20.51 -14.70 4.52
N ASN A 281 19.64 -15.55 5.05
CA ASN A 281 18.56 -16.20 4.31
C ASN A 281 17.16 -15.68 4.70
N THR A 282 17.08 -14.38 4.95
CA THR A 282 15.84 -13.65 5.19
C THR A 282 15.93 -12.23 4.61
N ASN A 283 14.80 -11.66 4.21
CA ASN A 283 14.71 -10.25 3.85
C ASN A 283 14.52 -9.34 5.07
N SER A 284 14.34 -9.91 6.25
CA SER A 284 14.23 -9.18 7.51
C SER A 284 15.61 -8.79 8.02
N VAL A 285 15.72 -7.62 8.64
CA VAL A 285 17.00 -7.15 9.24
C VAL A 285 17.12 -7.75 10.63
N VAL A 286 17.81 -8.88 10.73
CA VAL A 286 18.01 -9.64 11.96
C VAL A 286 19.50 -9.80 12.24
N PHE A 287 19.91 -9.42 13.45
CA PHE A 287 21.28 -9.60 13.96
C PHE A 287 21.31 -10.46 15.22
N VAL A 288 22.46 -11.03 15.49
CA VAL A 288 22.78 -11.72 16.76
C VAL A 288 24.04 -11.09 17.34
N TYR A 289 23.97 -10.67 18.59
CA TYR A 289 25.15 -10.23 19.34
C TYR A 289 25.76 -11.43 20.06
N LYS A 290 26.91 -11.88 19.60
CA LYS A 290 27.57 -13.13 20.01
C LYS A 290 27.85 -13.25 21.51
N PRO A 291 28.31 -12.17 22.17
CA PRO A 291 28.65 -12.29 23.60
C PRO A 291 27.45 -12.66 24.50
N THR A 292 26.25 -12.23 24.13
CA THR A 292 25.03 -12.46 24.92
C THR A 292 24.04 -13.38 24.23
N GLN A 293 24.28 -13.75 22.96
CA GLN A 293 23.34 -14.50 22.11
C GLN A 293 21.98 -13.78 21.93
N GLN A 294 21.98 -12.47 22.12
CA GLN A 294 20.78 -11.64 21.97
C GLN A 294 20.49 -11.37 20.51
N PHE A 295 19.23 -11.56 20.13
CA PHE A 295 18.71 -11.24 18.80
C PHE A 295 18.27 -9.78 18.77
N TYR A 296 18.46 -9.13 17.61
CA TYR A 296 17.99 -7.78 17.32
C TYR A 296 17.26 -7.78 15.98
N PHE A 297 16.08 -7.21 15.96
CA PHE A 297 15.24 -7.11 14.76
C PHE A 297 14.84 -5.66 14.53
N LEU A 298 15.09 -5.16 13.30
CA LEU A 298 14.68 -3.83 12.88
C LEU A 298 13.37 -3.93 12.08
N THR A 299 12.33 -3.31 12.61
CA THR A 299 11.07 -3.15 11.88
C THR A 299 10.43 -1.80 12.19
N ALA A 300 9.71 -1.21 11.22
CA ALA A 300 9.05 0.10 11.35
C ALA A 300 9.96 1.21 11.91
N GLY A 301 11.27 1.16 11.58
CA GLY A 301 12.28 2.14 12.05
C GLY A 301 12.66 2.02 13.51
N ARG A 302 12.35 0.90 14.18
CA ARG A 302 12.66 0.63 15.59
C ARG A 302 13.37 -0.70 15.73
N TRP A 303 14.32 -0.74 16.67
CA TRP A 303 14.98 -1.98 17.07
C TRP A 303 14.26 -2.63 18.23
N PHE A 304 14.10 -3.93 18.11
CA PHE A 304 13.61 -4.80 19.17
C PHE A 304 14.66 -5.86 19.46
N SER A 305 14.79 -6.27 20.71
CA SER A 305 15.71 -7.34 21.11
C SER A 305 14.97 -8.48 21.81
N ALA A 306 15.51 -9.69 21.69
CA ALA A 306 14.96 -10.88 22.32
C ALA A 306 16.06 -11.91 22.63
N PRO A 307 15.89 -12.75 23.65
CA PRO A 307 16.80 -13.84 23.93
C PRO A 307 16.69 -15.00 22.94
N ALA A 308 15.61 -15.06 22.17
CA ALA A 308 15.36 -16.04 21.12
C ALA A 308 14.54 -15.40 19.97
N LEU A 309 14.59 -15.99 18.77
CA LEU A 309 13.79 -15.51 17.63
C LEU A 309 12.29 -15.48 17.90
N GLN A 310 11.79 -16.36 18.73
CA GLN A 310 10.38 -16.43 19.14
C GLN A 310 10.02 -15.39 20.21
N GLY A 311 10.99 -14.63 20.70
CA GLY A 311 10.80 -13.63 21.75
C GLY A 311 11.06 -14.17 23.17
N PRO A 312 10.55 -13.50 24.19
CA PRO A 312 9.78 -12.25 24.09
C PRO A 312 10.64 -11.08 23.58
N TRP A 313 10.05 -10.28 22.70
CA TRP A 313 10.71 -9.09 22.14
C TRP A 313 10.46 -7.87 23.02
N THR A 314 11.48 -7.02 23.15
CA THR A 314 11.42 -5.74 23.88
C THR A 314 12.02 -4.62 23.04
N TYR A 315 11.58 -3.39 23.25
CA TYR A 315 12.13 -2.23 22.57
C TYR A 315 13.60 -2.01 22.96
N ALA A 316 14.45 -1.82 21.97
CA ALA A 316 15.91 -1.77 22.16
C ALA A 316 16.63 -0.67 21.37
N THR A 317 15.91 0.29 20.76
CA THR A 317 16.54 1.31 19.90
C THR A 317 17.61 2.14 20.64
N GLN A 318 17.49 2.29 21.96
CA GLN A 318 18.43 3.04 22.79
C GLN A 318 19.49 2.15 23.46
N GLU A 319 19.40 0.83 23.32
CA GLU A 319 20.21 -0.17 24.00
C GLU A 319 20.88 -1.14 23.02
N LEU A 320 21.30 -0.61 21.86
CA LEU A 320 22.00 -1.42 20.86
C LEU A 320 23.41 -1.78 21.34
N PRO A 321 23.93 -2.97 20.99
CA PRO A 321 25.31 -3.34 21.29
C PRO A 321 26.30 -2.39 20.60
N PRO A 322 27.52 -2.24 21.16
CA PRO A 322 28.56 -1.38 20.61
C PRO A 322 29.06 -1.84 19.24
#